data_581ba6c483be6278be4ac524bcaa74cc
#
_entry.id   581ba6c483be6278be4ac524bcaa74cc
#
_cell.length_a   1.000
_cell.length_b   1.000
_cell.length_c   1.000
_cell.angle_alpha   90.00
_cell.angle_beta   90.00
_cell.angle_gamma   90.00
#
_symmetry.space_group_name_H-M   'P 1'
#
loop_
_entity.id
_entity.type
_entity.pdbx_description
1 polymer ?
#
loop_
_entity_poly.entity_id
_entity_poly.type
_entity_poly.pdbx_seq_one_letter_code
_entity_poly.pdbx_strand_id
1 'polypeptide(L)'
;MGSPTYTPMSLSNLFGILQQYAGGGSQTAANPEQDFQHVAQKAPQEHMAGALTDLFRGRSQLFVYHFMFGPDYTAGCPHCSAIADGFNGVAPHLAGHDVMLWAVSRAPLDKLKAYKQRLGWSFPWASSFESDFNYDFNVAFTEEQQRSGGAVYNYQKSGFSARTAEEAPKMESEIAATAGTDWATFTREALGMSAFALEDGVVYHTYSAFARGLDGLWGVYQWLDRAPLGRNESGFWMRRHDEYEARTEDAGSCCRAT
;
A
#
# COMPACT_ATOMS: atom_id res chain seq x y z
N MET A 1 10.06 -25.45 -22.31
CA MET A 1 9.97 -24.18 -21.56
C MET A 1 10.39 -24.53 -20.15
N GLY A 2 11.49 -23.99 -19.65
CA GLY A 2 12.00 -24.33 -18.31
C GLY A 2 11.10 -23.71 -17.25
N SER A 3 10.76 -24.49 -16.21
CA SER A 3 10.06 -23.96 -15.03
C SER A 3 10.91 -22.87 -14.38
N PRO A 4 10.30 -21.78 -13.91
CA PRO A 4 11.05 -20.74 -13.21
C PRO A 4 11.67 -21.31 -11.93
N THR A 5 12.94 -21.00 -11.69
CA THR A 5 13.62 -21.36 -10.44
C THR A 5 13.32 -20.26 -9.41
N TYR A 6 12.53 -20.58 -8.40
CA TYR A 6 12.21 -19.67 -7.29
C TYR A 6 13.21 -19.85 -6.15
N THR A 7 13.51 -18.78 -5.42
CA THR A 7 14.31 -18.85 -4.20
C THR A 7 13.36 -19.02 -3.01
N PRO A 8 13.44 -20.12 -2.24
CA PRO A 8 12.59 -20.28 -1.07
C PRO A 8 12.91 -19.23 -0.01
N MET A 9 11.86 -18.61 0.54
CA MET A 9 11.98 -17.70 1.67
C MET A 9 12.16 -18.50 2.96
N SER A 10 13.10 -18.09 3.79
CA SER A 10 13.28 -18.67 5.12
C SER A 10 12.07 -18.33 5.99
N LEU A 11 11.38 -19.35 6.50
CA LEU A 11 10.21 -19.23 7.38
C LEU A 11 10.51 -18.45 8.68
N SER A 12 11.76 -18.34 9.10
CA SER A 12 12.16 -17.62 10.30
C SER A 12 11.96 -16.09 10.19
N ASN A 13 11.95 -15.53 8.97
CA ASN A 13 11.75 -14.09 8.74
C ASN A 13 10.28 -13.71 8.48
N LEU A 14 9.40 -14.72 8.44
CA LEU A 14 7.97 -14.55 8.13
C LEU A 14 7.07 -14.52 9.36
N PHE A 15 7.61 -14.76 10.54
CA PHE A 15 6.85 -14.89 11.79
C PHE A 15 6.36 -13.58 12.39
N GLY A 16 6.32 -12.50 11.70
CA GLY A 16 5.80 -11.22 12.21
C GLY A 16 4.60 -10.68 11.46
N ILE A 17 4.10 -11.41 10.49
CA ILE A 17 3.21 -10.83 9.49
C ILE A 17 1.76 -11.09 9.84
N LEU A 18 1.06 -10.04 10.14
CA LEU A 18 -0.38 -9.93 10.13
C LEU A 18 -1.11 -10.33 11.41
N GLN A 19 -1.38 -9.35 12.20
CA GLN A 19 -2.57 -9.35 13.03
C GLN A 19 -3.78 -9.49 12.12
N GLN A 20 -4.16 -10.74 11.75
CA GLN A 20 -5.55 -11.03 11.51
C GLN A 20 -5.92 -12.32 10.80
N TYR A 21 -7.07 -12.78 11.14
CA TYR A 21 -8.02 -13.68 10.50
C TYR A 21 -7.73 -15.16 10.51
N ALA A 22 -7.98 -15.81 11.63
CA ALA A 22 -8.40 -17.19 11.66
C ALA A 22 -9.93 -17.25 11.58
N GLY A 23 -10.47 -17.88 10.55
CA GLY A 23 -11.89 -18.17 10.39
C GLY A 23 -12.07 -19.14 9.26
N GLY A 24 -11.99 -20.44 9.57
CA GLY A 24 -12.30 -21.51 8.62
C GLY A 24 -13.80 -21.51 8.28
N GLY A 25 -14.11 -21.71 7.01
CA GLY A 25 -15.49 -21.89 6.52
C GLY A 25 -15.51 -22.06 5.02
N SER A 26 -15.85 -23.26 4.61
CA SER A 26 -16.47 -23.71 3.35
C SER A 26 -16.37 -22.82 2.10
N GLN A 27 -15.79 -23.41 1.05
CA GLN A 27 -15.67 -22.88 -0.31
C GLN A 27 -17.04 -22.65 -0.95
N THR A 28 -17.45 -21.41 -1.08
CA THR A 28 -18.32 -20.92 -2.12
C THR A 28 -17.68 -19.64 -2.65
N ALA A 29 -17.74 -19.39 -3.96
CA ALA A 29 -17.14 -18.22 -4.58
C ALA A 29 -17.59 -16.96 -3.84
N ALA A 30 -16.71 -16.43 -2.98
CA ALA A 30 -17.05 -15.42 -2.01
C ALA A 30 -17.08 -14.04 -2.66
N ASN A 31 -18.13 -13.30 -2.39
CA ASN A 31 -18.20 -11.87 -2.67
C ASN A 31 -17.16 -11.16 -1.78
N PRO A 32 -16.18 -10.45 -2.34
CA PRO A 32 -15.14 -9.78 -1.56
C PRO A 32 -15.67 -8.83 -0.47
N GLU A 33 -16.83 -8.22 -0.67
CA GLU A 33 -17.51 -7.39 0.32
C GLU A 33 -18.07 -8.18 1.49
N GLN A 34 -18.63 -9.36 1.24
CA GLN A 34 -19.18 -10.22 2.29
C GLN A 34 -18.08 -10.85 3.14
N ASP A 35 -16.95 -11.24 2.54
CA ASP A 35 -15.79 -11.73 3.28
C ASP A 35 -15.22 -10.66 4.22
N PHE A 36 -15.18 -9.40 3.80
CA PHE A 36 -14.69 -8.31 4.65
C PHE A 36 -15.62 -8.05 5.85
N GLN A 37 -16.93 -8.04 5.63
CA GLN A 37 -17.91 -7.84 6.72
C GLN A 37 -17.95 -9.02 7.69
N HIS A 38 -17.85 -10.25 7.19
CA HIS A 38 -17.85 -11.44 8.02
C HIS A 38 -16.60 -11.57 8.88
N VAL A 39 -15.49 -11.14 8.35
CA VAL A 39 -14.20 -11.10 9.03
C VAL A 39 -14.12 -9.95 10.05
N ALA A 40 -14.73 -8.81 9.78
CA ALA A 40 -14.82 -7.70 10.73
C ALA A 40 -15.70 -8.02 11.96
N GLN A 41 -16.68 -8.93 11.82
CA GLN A 41 -17.58 -9.32 12.92
C GLN A 41 -17.01 -10.43 13.82
N LYS A 42 -15.94 -11.13 13.44
CA LYS A 42 -15.39 -12.27 14.15
C LYS A 42 -13.98 -12.06 14.71
N ALA A 43 -13.52 -10.82 14.92
CA ALA A 43 -12.23 -10.58 15.54
C ALA A 43 -12.30 -10.78 17.07
N PRO A 44 -11.80 -11.90 17.62
CA PRO A 44 -11.45 -11.97 19.03
C PRO A 44 -10.23 -11.08 19.26
N GLN A 45 -10.16 -10.49 20.44
CA GLN A 45 -9.08 -9.60 20.91
C GLN A 45 -7.74 -10.34 21.19
N GLU A 46 -7.47 -11.43 20.50
CA GLU A 46 -6.20 -12.13 20.63
C GLU A 46 -5.33 -11.87 19.40
N HIS A 47 -4.14 -11.32 19.64
CA HIS A 47 -3.08 -11.09 18.70
C HIS A 47 -2.68 -12.41 18.03
N MET A 48 -3.28 -12.76 16.90
CA MET A 48 -2.83 -13.87 16.09
C MET A 48 -2.13 -13.30 14.86
N ALA A 49 -0.81 -13.49 14.81
CA ALA A 49 -0.04 -13.35 13.60
C ALA A 49 -0.51 -14.44 12.61
N GLY A 50 -1.33 -14.07 11.64
CA GLY A 50 -1.69 -14.93 10.52
C GLY A 50 -0.43 -15.22 9.69
N ALA A 51 -0.30 -16.42 9.17
CA ALA A 51 0.79 -16.76 8.26
C ALA A 51 0.59 -16.06 6.90
N LEU A 52 1.67 -15.75 6.18
CA LEU A 52 1.61 -15.21 4.81
C LEU A 52 0.75 -16.11 3.89
N THR A 53 0.73 -17.41 4.16
CA THR A 53 -0.13 -18.40 3.48
C THR A 53 -1.62 -18.06 3.57
N ASP A 54 -2.07 -17.44 4.66
CA ASP A 54 -3.48 -17.10 4.85
C ASP A 54 -3.95 -15.99 3.90
N LEU A 55 -3.02 -15.16 3.42
CA LEU A 55 -3.33 -14.10 2.46
C LEU A 55 -3.64 -14.63 1.06
N PHE A 56 -3.25 -15.84 0.74
CA PHE A 56 -3.56 -16.46 -0.55
C PHE A 56 -5.04 -16.79 -0.70
N ARG A 57 -5.76 -16.97 0.40
CA ARG A 57 -7.20 -17.27 0.39
C ARG A 57 -7.57 -18.41 -0.53
N GLY A 58 -6.78 -19.48 -0.54
CA GLY A 58 -6.96 -20.66 -1.38
C GLY A 58 -6.50 -20.49 -2.84
N ARG A 59 -5.85 -19.39 -3.19
CA ARG A 59 -5.23 -19.17 -4.51
C ARG A 59 -3.76 -19.57 -4.47
N SER A 60 -3.18 -19.79 -5.63
CA SER A 60 -1.75 -20.13 -5.75
C SER A 60 -0.84 -18.90 -5.90
N GLN A 61 -1.41 -17.72 -6.14
CA GLN A 61 -0.65 -16.49 -6.37
C GLN A 61 -1.15 -15.35 -5.49
N LEU A 62 -0.22 -14.49 -5.07
CA LEU A 62 -0.51 -13.36 -4.20
C LEU A 62 0.25 -12.11 -4.67
N PHE A 63 -0.44 -10.99 -4.78
CA PHE A 63 0.14 -9.65 -4.81
C PHE A 63 -0.05 -8.95 -3.47
N VAL A 64 1.02 -8.34 -2.97
CA VAL A 64 1.00 -7.45 -1.80
C VAL A 64 1.42 -6.06 -2.25
N TYR A 65 0.52 -5.10 -2.15
CA TYR A 65 0.83 -3.69 -2.33
C TYR A 65 1.25 -3.09 -0.98
N HIS A 66 2.51 -2.69 -0.87
CA HIS A 66 3.04 -1.99 0.31
C HIS A 66 2.60 -0.53 0.26
N PHE A 67 1.55 -0.23 1.01
CA PHE A 67 0.92 1.08 1.01
C PHE A 67 1.48 1.94 2.16
N MET A 68 1.97 3.15 1.85
CA MET A 68 2.53 4.07 2.84
C MET A 68 1.45 4.61 3.77
N PHE A 69 1.26 3.97 4.89
CA PHE A 69 0.43 4.41 6.01
C PHE A 69 1.11 3.93 7.30
N GLY A 70 2.01 4.76 7.82
CA GLY A 70 2.75 4.48 9.05
C GLY A 70 1.90 4.62 10.31
N PRO A 71 2.38 4.12 11.46
CA PRO A 71 1.68 4.22 12.74
C PRO A 71 1.33 5.66 13.14
N ASP A 72 2.24 6.57 12.85
CA ASP A 72 2.15 7.99 13.24
C ASP A 72 1.39 8.86 12.22
N TYR A 73 0.96 8.29 11.09
CA TYR A 73 0.18 9.04 10.11
C TYR A 73 -1.28 9.17 10.53
N THR A 74 -1.90 10.30 10.19
CA THR A 74 -3.35 10.50 10.35
C THR A 74 -4.14 10.05 9.13
N ALA A 75 -3.49 9.98 7.96
CA ALA A 75 -4.09 9.52 6.70
C ALA A 75 -3.03 8.85 5.82
N GLY A 76 -3.45 7.97 4.94
CA GLY A 76 -2.56 7.32 3.98
C GLY A 76 -1.98 8.29 2.95
N CYS A 77 -0.82 7.96 2.38
CA CYS A 77 -0.17 8.75 1.34
C CYS A 77 -1.11 8.99 0.14
N PRO A 78 -1.28 10.22 -0.36
CA PRO A 78 -2.18 10.51 -1.48
C PRO A 78 -1.77 9.82 -2.79
N HIS A 79 -0.47 9.70 -3.06
CA HIS A 79 0.04 8.97 -4.22
C HIS A 79 -0.30 7.47 -4.16
N CYS A 80 -0.10 6.86 -2.99
CA CYS A 80 -0.49 5.46 -2.76
C CYS A 80 -2.00 5.28 -2.91
N SER A 81 -2.78 6.26 -2.47
CA SER A 81 -4.25 6.25 -2.60
C SER A 81 -4.67 6.28 -4.06
N ALA A 82 -4.06 7.14 -4.87
CA ALA A 82 -4.36 7.23 -6.30
C ALA A 82 -4.03 5.93 -7.07
N ILE A 83 -3.01 5.19 -6.64
CA ILE A 83 -2.73 3.84 -7.17
C ILE A 83 -3.82 2.86 -6.70
N ALA A 84 -4.13 2.86 -5.41
CA ALA A 84 -5.08 1.94 -4.80
C ALA A 84 -6.52 2.13 -5.28
N ASP A 85 -6.89 3.33 -5.74
CA ASP A 85 -8.19 3.60 -6.33
C ASP A 85 -8.52 2.67 -7.52
N GLY A 86 -7.50 2.19 -8.23
CA GLY A 86 -7.65 1.21 -9.30
C GLY A 86 -7.94 -0.22 -8.82
N PHE A 87 -7.71 -0.54 -7.55
CA PHE A 87 -7.73 -1.94 -7.07
C PHE A 87 -9.13 -2.54 -7.01
N ASN A 88 -10.16 -1.74 -6.69
CA ASN A 88 -11.53 -2.22 -6.66
C ASN A 88 -11.96 -2.86 -7.98
N GLY A 89 -11.59 -2.23 -9.11
CA GLY A 89 -11.93 -2.72 -10.43
C GLY A 89 -11.09 -3.91 -10.89
N VAL A 90 -9.83 -4.00 -10.46
CA VAL A 90 -8.90 -5.03 -10.94
C VAL A 90 -8.91 -6.29 -10.09
N ALA A 91 -9.21 -6.19 -8.80
CA ALA A 91 -9.17 -7.33 -7.88
C ALA A 91 -10.06 -8.52 -8.31
N PRO A 92 -11.31 -8.34 -8.81
CA PRO A 92 -12.11 -9.46 -9.32
C PRO A 92 -11.49 -10.18 -10.52
N HIS A 93 -10.83 -9.42 -11.41
CA HIS A 93 -10.16 -10.02 -12.57
C HIS A 93 -8.93 -10.83 -12.16
N LEU A 94 -8.13 -10.31 -11.23
CA LEU A 94 -7.01 -11.04 -10.64
C LEU A 94 -7.49 -12.33 -9.96
N ALA A 95 -8.57 -12.24 -9.18
CA ALA A 95 -9.18 -13.40 -8.53
C ALA A 95 -9.63 -14.48 -9.53
N GLY A 96 -10.15 -14.07 -10.70
CA GLY A 96 -10.50 -14.96 -11.80
C GLY A 96 -9.29 -15.63 -12.46
N HIS A 97 -8.08 -15.11 -12.25
CA HIS A 97 -6.80 -15.67 -12.70
C HIS A 97 -5.97 -16.29 -11.57
N ASP A 98 -6.62 -16.73 -10.49
CA ASP A 98 -5.98 -17.37 -9.35
C ASP A 98 -4.93 -16.49 -8.64
N VAL A 99 -5.17 -15.17 -8.64
CA VAL A 99 -4.30 -14.18 -7.97
C VAL A 99 -5.09 -13.47 -6.88
N MET A 100 -4.57 -13.46 -5.66
CA MET A 100 -5.09 -12.64 -4.57
C MET A 100 -4.33 -11.31 -4.50
N LEU A 101 -5.05 -10.22 -4.27
CA LEU A 101 -4.46 -8.89 -4.08
C LEU A 101 -4.76 -8.38 -2.66
N TRP A 102 -3.74 -7.94 -1.95
CA TRP A 102 -3.85 -7.26 -0.66
C TRP A 102 -3.08 -5.95 -0.66
N ALA A 103 -3.60 -4.94 0.03
CA ALA A 103 -2.76 -3.87 0.54
C ALA A 103 -2.23 -4.25 1.94
N VAL A 104 -1.02 -3.81 2.27
CA VAL A 104 -0.40 -3.98 3.59
C VAL A 104 0.21 -2.66 4.03
N SER A 105 0.00 -2.28 5.30
CA SER A 105 0.52 -1.06 5.90
C SER A 105 0.84 -1.25 7.37
N ARG A 106 1.73 -0.42 7.91
CA ARG A 106 2.12 -0.46 9.33
C ARG A 106 1.16 0.27 10.27
N ALA A 107 0.19 1.04 9.77
CA ALA A 107 -0.81 1.64 10.64
C ALA A 107 -1.64 0.58 11.37
N PRO A 108 -2.11 0.85 12.60
CA PRO A 108 -3.04 -0.03 13.31
C PRO A 108 -4.29 -0.32 12.48
N LEU A 109 -4.79 -1.55 12.61
CA LEU A 109 -5.88 -2.06 11.77
C LEU A 109 -7.14 -1.17 11.77
N ASP A 110 -7.52 -0.64 12.92
CA ASP A 110 -8.71 0.21 13.02
C ASP A 110 -8.57 1.51 12.22
N LYS A 111 -7.35 2.05 12.17
CA LYS A 111 -7.01 3.21 11.33
C LYS A 111 -7.14 2.85 9.84
N LEU A 112 -6.67 1.67 9.43
CA LEU A 112 -6.81 1.18 8.06
C LEU A 112 -8.28 0.97 7.67
N LYS A 113 -9.08 0.37 8.56
CA LYS A 113 -10.53 0.15 8.34
C LYS A 113 -11.27 1.48 8.13
N ALA A 114 -11.04 2.45 9.00
CA ALA A 114 -11.68 3.76 8.90
C ALA A 114 -11.31 4.46 7.60
N TYR A 115 -10.04 4.43 7.22
CA TYR A 115 -9.57 5.04 5.98
C TYR A 115 -10.11 4.35 4.73
N LYS A 116 -10.13 3.02 4.71
CA LYS A 116 -10.73 2.21 3.65
C LYS A 116 -12.22 2.50 3.48
N GLN A 117 -12.95 2.62 4.59
CA GLN A 117 -14.37 2.97 4.56
C GLN A 117 -14.59 4.37 3.99
N ARG A 118 -13.79 5.35 4.41
CA ARG A 118 -13.82 6.72 3.88
C ARG A 118 -13.68 6.74 2.36
N LEU A 119 -12.75 5.97 1.82
CA LEU A 119 -12.45 5.95 0.38
C LEU A 119 -13.28 4.93 -0.42
N GLY A 120 -14.25 4.24 0.19
CA GLY A 120 -15.13 3.30 -0.50
C GLY A 120 -14.39 2.10 -1.11
N TRP A 121 -13.23 1.71 -0.57
CA TRP A 121 -12.45 0.60 -1.10
C TRP A 121 -12.97 -0.76 -0.61
N SER A 122 -13.05 -1.74 -1.52
CA SER A 122 -13.52 -3.10 -1.24
C SER A 122 -12.37 -4.12 -1.12
N PHE A 123 -11.22 -3.88 -1.74
CA PHE A 123 -10.08 -4.79 -1.69
C PHE A 123 -9.59 -5.02 -0.24
N PRO A 124 -9.04 -6.20 0.09
CA PRO A 124 -8.56 -6.49 1.43
C PRO A 124 -7.30 -5.69 1.78
N TRP A 125 -7.22 -5.28 3.05
CA TRP A 125 -6.09 -4.51 3.58
C TRP A 125 -5.69 -5.06 4.94
N ALA A 126 -4.42 -5.45 5.09
CA ALA A 126 -3.88 -5.98 6.32
C ALA A 126 -2.96 -4.98 7.02
N SER A 127 -2.92 -5.09 8.35
CA SER A 127 -1.97 -4.35 9.17
C SER A 127 -0.76 -5.21 9.49
N SER A 128 0.44 -4.67 9.23
CA SER A 128 1.72 -5.21 9.69
C SER A 128 2.25 -4.45 10.91
N PHE A 129 1.37 -3.78 11.66
CA PHE A 129 1.72 -3.09 12.89
C PHE A 129 2.41 -4.03 13.88
N GLU A 130 3.50 -3.60 14.48
CA GLU A 130 4.32 -4.39 15.40
C GLU A 130 4.97 -5.66 14.79
N SER A 131 5.12 -5.71 13.45
CA SER A 131 5.82 -6.79 12.77
C SER A 131 6.98 -6.26 11.93
N ASP A 132 7.90 -7.14 11.57
CA ASP A 132 9.07 -6.82 10.75
C ASP A 132 8.80 -6.85 9.24
N PHE A 133 7.58 -7.23 8.81
CA PHE A 133 7.26 -7.45 7.41
C PHE A 133 7.70 -6.33 6.47
N ASN A 134 7.31 -5.10 6.77
CA ASN A 134 7.66 -3.97 5.90
C ASN A 134 9.17 -3.67 5.93
N TYR A 135 9.84 -3.96 7.03
CA TYR A 135 11.31 -3.85 7.13
C TYR A 135 12.01 -4.91 6.29
N ASP A 136 11.52 -6.15 6.28
CA ASP A 136 12.06 -7.26 5.48
C ASP A 136 11.97 -6.99 3.97
N PHE A 137 10.96 -6.22 3.54
CA PHE A 137 10.81 -5.79 2.14
C PHE A 137 11.46 -4.43 1.83
N ASN A 138 12.21 -3.85 2.77
CA ASN A 138 12.83 -2.53 2.62
C ASN A 138 11.83 -1.43 2.21
N VAL A 139 10.62 -1.49 2.76
CA VAL A 139 9.56 -0.48 2.59
C VAL A 139 9.16 0.17 3.91
N ALA A 140 9.90 -0.12 4.97
CA ALA A 140 9.90 0.63 6.23
C ALA A 140 11.33 0.78 6.74
N PHE A 141 11.60 1.89 7.44
CA PHE A 141 12.94 2.22 7.92
C PHE A 141 12.87 2.68 9.37
N THR A 142 13.86 2.26 10.16
CA THR A 142 14.04 2.78 11.50
C THR A 142 14.62 4.19 11.46
N GLU A 143 14.43 4.95 12.53
CA GLU A 143 15.03 6.27 12.68
C GLU A 143 16.56 6.22 12.62
N GLU A 144 17.17 5.15 13.14
CA GLU A 144 18.60 4.92 13.05
C GLU A 144 19.08 4.71 11.61
N GLN A 145 18.37 3.88 10.83
CA GLN A 145 18.68 3.68 9.41
C GLN A 145 18.58 4.98 8.62
N GLN A 146 17.60 5.84 8.93
CA GLN A 146 17.50 7.16 8.34
C GLN A 146 18.70 8.03 8.69
N ARG A 147 19.02 8.18 9.97
CA ARG A 147 20.11 9.04 10.47
C ARG A 147 21.50 8.60 9.99
N SER A 148 21.73 7.29 9.93
CA SER A 148 23.03 6.74 9.50
C SER A 148 23.21 6.67 7.98
N GLY A 149 22.15 6.97 7.18
CA GLY A 149 22.17 6.75 5.73
C GLY A 149 22.20 5.25 5.37
N GLY A 150 21.78 4.39 6.31
CA GLY A 150 21.75 2.94 6.13
C GLY A 150 20.48 2.41 5.47
N ALA A 151 19.49 3.25 5.22
CA ALA A 151 18.26 2.85 4.55
C ALA A 151 18.53 2.39 3.11
N VAL A 152 18.04 1.21 2.76
CA VAL A 152 18.11 0.66 1.40
C VAL A 152 16.71 0.61 0.83
N TYR A 153 16.47 1.28 -0.30
CA TYR A 153 15.20 1.26 -1.00
C TYR A 153 15.44 1.11 -2.49
N ASN A 154 14.59 0.34 -3.15
CA ASN A 154 14.71 0.07 -4.58
C ASN A 154 16.13 -0.37 -4.98
N TYR A 155 16.69 -1.30 -4.17
CA TYR A 155 18.03 -1.90 -4.34
C TYR A 155 19.21 -0.92 -4.26
N GLN A 156 18.99 0.28 -3.74
CA GLN A 156 20.02 1.32 -3.60
C GLN A 156 19.96 1.97 -2.22
N LYS A 157 21.10 2.49 -1.75
CA LYS A 157 21.08 3.33 -0.55
C LYS A 157 20.19 4.55 -0.83
N SER A 158 19.20 4.74 0.02
CA SER A 158 18.21 5.80 -0.12
C SER A 158 18.77 7.10 0.42
N GLY A 159 18.74 8.17 -0.42
CA GLY A 159 19.02 9.52 0.03
C GLY A 159 17.84 10.21 0.73
N PHE A 160 16.69 9.53 0.90
CA PHE A 160 15.52 10.13 1.54
C PHE A 160 15.70 10.40 3.03
N SER A 161 16.72 9.82 3.64
CA SER A 161 16.73 9.48 5.03
C SER A 161 17.24 10.56 5.97
N ALA A 162 18.04 11.51 5.52
CA ALA A 162 18.80 12.35 6.43
C ALA A 162 18.30 13.81 6.55
N ARG A 163 17.23 14.16 5.82
CA ARG A 163 16.74 15.55 5.85
C ARG A 163 15.78 15.75 7.03
N THR A 164 16.09 16.73 7.85
CA THR A 164 15.15 17.23 8.86
C THR A 164 13.96 17.90 8.19
N ALA A 165 12.88 18.15 8.95
CA ALA A 165 11.71 18.87 8.44
C ALA A 165 12.06 20.26 7.88
N GLU A 166 13.11 20.89 8.40
CA GLU A 166 13.61 22.21 7.99
C GLU A 166 14.42 22.15 6.68
N GLU A 167 15.05 21.01 6.40
CA GLU A 167 15.86 20.78 5.19
C GLU A 167 15.02 20.19 4.02
N ALA A 168 13.80 19.76 4.28
CA ALA A 168 12.92 19.21 3.25
C ALA A 168 12.44 20.33 2.31
N PRO A 169 12.51 20.14 0.98
CA PRO A 169 11.89 21.05 0.04
C PRO A 169 10.41 21.26 0.36
N LYS A 170 9.89 22.47 0.07
CA LYS A 170 8.51 22.86 0.37
C LYS A 170 7.49 21.82 -0.10
N MET A 171 7.64 21.29 -1.31
CA MET A 171 6.76 20.28 -1.89
C MET A 171 6.76 18.97 -1.09
N GLU A 172 7.92 18.53 -0.62
CA GLU A 172 8.07 17.32 0.21
C GLU A 172 7.36 17.51 1.57
N SER A 173 7.53 18.67 2.19
CA SER A 173 6.84 19.03 3.43
C SER A 173 5.32 19.10 3.24
N GLU A 174 4.84 19.63 2.12
CA GLU A 174 3.42 19.65 1.77
C GLU A 174 2.84 18.25 1.60
N ILE A 175 3.58 17.34 0.98
CA ILE A 175 3.18 15.92 0.85
C ILE A 175 3.05 15.26 2.22
N ALA A 176 4.06 15.40 3.09
CA ALA A 176 4.04 14.83 4.44
C ALA A 176 2.89 15.39 5.27
N ALA A 177 2.63 16.69 5.17
CA ALA A 177 1.52 17.36 5.86
C ALA A 177 0.15 16.78 5.48
N THR A 178 -0.04 16.30 4.24
CA THR A 178 -1.30 15.64 3.84
C THR A 178 -1.53 14.30 4.57
N ALA A 179 -0.45 13.66 5.02
CA ALA A 179 -0.54 12.46 5.85
C ALA A 179 -0.58 12.79 7.36
N GLY A 180 -0.59 14.09 7.71
CA GLY A 180 -0.62 14.57 9.09
C GLY A 180 0.68 14.34 9.84
N THR A 181 1.82 14.35 9.16
CA THR A 181 3.14 14.09 9.74
C THR A 181 4.21 15.00 9.13
N ASP A 182 5.43 14.95 9.65
CA ASP A 182 6.61 15.60 9.07
C ASP A 182 7.32 14.72 8.03
N TRP A 183 8.25 15.32 7.26
CA TRP A 183 8.96 14.62 6.21
C TRP A 183 9.82 13.45 6.71
N ALA A 184 10.49 13.59 7.84
CA ALA A 184 11.32 12.52 8.40
C ALA A 184 10.47 11.30 8.78
N THR A 185 9.33 11.51 9.44
CA THR A 185 8.37 10.46 9.76
C THR A 185 7.73 9.88 8.50
N PHE A 186 7.35 10.75 7.53
CA PHE A 186 6.77 10.31 6.26
C PHE A 186 7.70 9.39 5.47
N THR A 187 8.99 9.66 5.44
CA THR A 187 9.96 8.87 4.69
C THR A 187 10.43 7.59 5.40
N ARG A 188 9.90 7.30 6.60
CA ARG A 188 10.06 5.97 7.23
C ARG A 188 9.19 4.90 6.58
N GLU A 189 8.28 5.28 5.73
CA GLU A 189 7.49 4.36 4.91
C GLU A 189 7.85 4.55 3.43
N ALA A 190 7.80 3.49 2.66
CA ALA A 190 7.98 3.52 1.21
C ALA A 190 6.93 2.64 0.52
N LEU A 191 6.66 2.93 -0.75
CA LEU A 191 5.71 2.14 -1.53
C LEU A 191 6.41 1.03 -2.32
N GLY A 192 5.70 -0.06 -2.54
CA GLY A 192 6.20 -1.18 -3.32
C GLY A 192 5.09 -2.14 -3.67
N MET A 193 5.41 -3.13 -4.49
CA MET A 193 4.58 -4.29 -4.74
C MET A 193 5.46 -5.53 -4.75
N SER A 194 4.99 -6.57 -4.08
CA SER A 194 5.63 -7.87 -4.07
C SER A 194 4.66 -8.94 -4.55
N ALA A 195 5.19 -9.92 -5.28
CA ALA A 195 4.44 -11.07 -5.77
C ALA A 195 4.98 -12.36 -5.16
N PHE A 196 4.07 -13.28 -4.89
CA PHE A 196 4.38 -14.57 -4.28
C PHE A 196 3.63 -15.68 -4.99
N ALA A 197 4.24 -16.88 -4.99
CA ALA A 197 3.61 -18.13 -5.37
C ALA A 197 3.54 -19.08 -4.16
N LEU A 198 2.48 -19.88 -4.10
CA LEU A 198 2.30 -20.93 -3.11
C LEU A 198 2.33 -22.29 -3.84
N GLU A 199 3.36 -23.08 -3.58
CA GLU A 199 3.54 -24.42 -4.17
C GLU A 199 3.84 -25.42 -3.04
N ASP A 200 3.07 -26.50 -2.95
CA ASP A 200 3.24 -27.57 -1.96
C ASP A 200 3.34 -27.06 -0.50
N GLY A 201 2.60 -26.02 -0.18
CA GLY A 201 2.58 -25.38 1.15
C GLY A 201 3.78 -24.45 1.42
N VAL A 202 4.66 -24.25 0.45
CA VAL A 202 5.81 -23.34 0.53
C VAL A 202 5.51 -22.05 -0.21
N VAL A 203 5.74 -20.92 0.46
CA VAL A 203 5.60 -19.59 -0.15
C VAL A 203 6.93 -19.15 -0.76
N TYR A 204 6.88 -18.79 -2.03
CA TYR A 204 8.02 -18.28 -2.79
C TYR A 204 7.80 -16.80 -3.11
N HIS A 205 8.77 -15.96 -2.77
CA HIS A 205 8.82 -14.59 -3.27
C HIS A 205 9.33 -14.59 -4.71
N THR A 206 8.54 -14.08 -5.65
CA THR A 206 8.85 -14.18 -7.09
C THR A 206 9.24 -12.86 -7.72
N TYR A 207 8.76 -11.74 -7.18
CA TYR A 207 8.95 -10.43 -7.78
C TYR A 207 8.75 -9.33 -6.75
N SER A 208 9.51 -8.24 -6.87
CA SER A 208 9.21 -6.95 -6.22
C SER A 208 9.53 -5.79 -7.16
N ALA A 209 8.70 -4.76 -7.10
CA ALA A 209 8.92 -3.48 -7.76
C ALA A 209 8.69 -2.34 -6.78
N PHE A 210 9.46 -1.28 -6.93
CA PHE A 210 9.45 -0.12 -6.06
C PHE A 210 9.49 1.17 -6.88
N ALA A 211 9.15 2.30 -6.27
CA ALA A 211 9.22 3.62 -6.90
C ALA A 211 8.60 3.64 -8.31
N ARG A 212 9.38 4.04 -9.31
CA ARG A 212 8.94 4.11 -10.72
C ARG A 212 8.61 2.75 -11.35
N GLY A 213 9.02 1.64 -10.73
CA GLY A 213 8.58 0.30 -11.15
C GLY A 213 7.08 0.07 -11.00
N LEU A 214 6.37 0.93 -10.26
CA LEU A 214 4.92 0.89 -10.09
C LEU A 214 4.14 1.76 -11.09
N ASP A 215 4.79 2.45 -12.02
CA ASP A 215 4.14 3.36 -12.97
C ASP A 215 3.03 2.67 -13.78
N GLY A 216 3.21 1.40 -14.12
CA GLY A 216 2.19 0.62 -14.82
C GLY A 216 0.91 0.37 -14.03
N LEU A 217 0.96 0.47 -12.70
CA LEU A 217 -0.18 0.31 -11.80
C LEU A 217 -0.88 1.64 -11.52
N TRP A 218 -0.26 2.76 -11.89
CA TRP A 218 -0.78 4.09 -11.65
C TRP A 218 -1.70 4.52 -12.79
N GLY A 219 -2.94 4.04 -12.73
CA GLY A 219 -3.92 4.18 -13.81
C GLY A 219 -4.16 5.62 -14.27
N VAL A 220 -4.16 6.61 -13.35
CA VAL A 220 -4.40 8.01 -13.69
C VAL A 220 -3.38 8.55 -14.70
N TYR A 221 -2.11 8.19 -14.56
CA TYR A 221 -1.08 8.64 -15.49
C TYR A 221 -1.21 8.01 -16.88
N GLN A 222 -1.72 6.77 -16.95
CA GLN A 222 -2.01 6.13 -18.23
C GLN A 222 -3.09 6.89 -19.01
N TRP A 223 -4.04 7.51 -18.32
CA TRP A 223 -5.05 8.37 -18.93
C TRP A 223 -4.49 9.75 -19.28
N LEU A 224 -3.75 10.40 -18.36
CA LEU A 224 -3.18 11.72 -18.59
C LEU A 224 -2.17 11.74 -19.73
N ASP A 225 -1.37 10.69 -19.91
CA ASP A 225 -0.43 10.56 -21.04
C ASP A 225 -1.14 10.56 -22.41
N ARG A 226 -2.45 10.31 -22.43
CA ARG A 226 -3.29 10.33 -23.64
C ARG A 226 -4.19 11.57 -23.74
N ALA A 227 -4.20 12.40 -22.70
CA ALA A 227 -4.95 13.64 -22.72
C ALA A 227 -4.29 14.69 -23.62
N PRO A 228 -5.05 15.61 -24.25
CA PRO A 228 -4.48 16.61 -25.16
C PRO A 228 -3.37 17.48 -24.54
N LEU A 229 -3.43 17.75 -23.24
CA LEU A 229 -2.42 18.52 -22.50
C LEU A 229 -1.39 17.63 -21.82
N GLY A 230 -1.45 16.30 -21.98
CA GLY A 230 -0.60 15.37 -21.27
C GLY A 230 -0.82 15.44 -19.74
N ARG A 231 0.20 15.17 -18.95
CA ARG A 231 0.11 15.21 -17.49
C ARG A 231 -0.09 16.61 -16.94
N ASN A 232 0.40 17.64 -17.62
CA ASN A 232 0.24 19.06 -17.28
C ASN A 232 0.40 19.36 -15.77
N GLU A 233 1.44 18.80 -15.16
CA GLU A 233 1.67 18.85 -13.72
C GLU A 233 2.28 20.19 -13.31
N SER A 234 1.70 20.83 -12.31
CA SER A 234 2.24 22.02 -11.67
C SER A 234 2.21 21.85 -10.16
N GLY A 235 3.39 21.85 -9.51
CA GLY A 235 3.49 21.69 -8.06
C GLY A 235 2.93 20.35 -7.56
N PHE A 236 2.57 20.31 -6.29
CA PHE A 236 1.94 19.14 -5.68
C PHE A 236 0.42 19.19 -5.89
N TRP A 237 -0.07 18.53 -6.92
CA TRP A 237 -1.49 18.53 -7.30
C TRP A 237 -2.26 17.29 -6.81
N MET A 238 -1.55 16.16 -6.59
CA MET A 238 -2.19 14.90 -6.25
C MET A 238 -2.95 14.98 -4.91
N ARG A 239 -4.20 14.52 -4.92
CA ARG A 239 -5.07 14.43 -3.75
C ARG A 239 -5.67 13.02 -3.67
N ARG A 240 -6.31 12.67 -2.55
CA ARG A 240 -7.21 11.53 -2.49
C ARG A 240 -8.46 11.85 -3.29
N HIS A 241 -9.09 10.85 -3.90
CA HIS A 241 -10.19 11.10 -4.83
C HIS A 241 -11.36 11.88 -4.20
N ASP A 242 -11.60 11.73 -2.89
CA ASP A 242 -12.63 12.46 -2.14
C ASP A 242 -12.25 13.90 -1.74
N GLU A 243 -11.05 14.35 -2.07
CA GLU A 243 -10.53 15.69 -1.71
C GLU A 243 -10.56 16.68 -2.89
N TYR A 244 -10.85 16.21 -4.12
CA TYR A 244 -10.90 17.11 -5.29
C TYR A 244 -12.15 17.99 -5.32
N GLU A 245 -13.31 17.50 -4.87
CA GLU A 245 -14.57 18.22 -4.90
C GLU A 245 -14.64 19.39 -3.91
N ALA A 246 -13.88 19.30 -2.80
CA ALA A 246 -13.88 20.36 -1.77
C ALA A 246 -13.32 21.73 -2.24
N ARG A 247 -12.69 21.80 -3.43
CA ARG A 247 -12.07 23.04 -3.96
C ARG A 247 -12.93 23.80 -4.97
N THR A 248 -14.09 23.28 -5.36
CA THR A 248 -14.95 23.95 -6.37
C THR A 248 -15.68 25.16 -5.82
N GLU A 249 -15.80 25.32 -4.52
CA GLU A 249 -16.47 26.49 -3.90
C GLU A 249 -15.58 27.75 -3.87
N ASP A 250 -14.23 27.60 -3.82
CA ASP A 250 -13.31 28.74 -3.80
C ASP A 250 -12.88 29.25 -5.20
N ALA A 251 -13.10 28.49 -6.25
CA ALA A 251 -12.70 28.86 -7.62
C ALA A 251 -13.71 29.78 -8.34
N GLY A 252 -14.84 30.10 -7.71
CA GLY A 252 -15.93 30.86 -8.31
C GLY A 252 -15.73 32.37 -8.42
N SER A 253 -14.57 32.91 -8.03
CA SER A 253 -14.36 34.38 -7.95
C SER A 253 -13.47 35.00 -9.03
N CYS A 254 -12.91 34.23 -9.97
CA CYS A 254 -11.92 34.76 -10.93
C CYS A 254 -12.37 34.88 -12.40
N CYS A 255 -13.64 34.61 -12.75
CA CYS A 255 -14.13 34.80 -14.12
C CYS A 255 -15.31 35.77 -14.17
N ARG A 256 -15.12 37.01 -13.72
CA ARG A 256 -15.92 38.19 -14.14
C ARG A 256 -14.99 39.38 -14.30
N ALA A 257 -14.49 39.58 -15.49
CA ALA A 257 -14.18 40.92 -16.00
C ALA A 257 -13.94 40.85 -17.51
N THR A 258 -14.88 41.41 -18.24
CA THR A 258 -14.88 42.00 -19.59
C THR A 258 -14.45 41.14 -20.75
#